data_1bfd90578456b811a846d80148017b25
#
_entry.id   1bfd90578456b811a846d80148017b25
#
_cell.length_a   1.000
_cell.length_b   1.000
_cell.length_c   1.000
_cell.angle_alpha   90.00
_cell.angle_beta   90.00
_cell.angle_gamma   90.00
#
_symmetry.space_group_name_H-M   'P 1'
#
loop_
_entity.id
_entity.type
_entity.pdbx_description
1 polymer ?
#
loop_
_entity_poly.entity_id
_entity_poly.type
_entity_poly.pdbx_seq_one_letter_code
_entity_poly.pdbx_strand_id
1 'polypeptide(L)'
;MKKGRISAARKALAIAVAIGSALLCAWPMNSAASASSSQDQRLGGRARPVITLQWPQFFGAGNEKSRDSAPRVLIPGGQAIGVAIRTQGVLVVGAGDNGRDSLREGDMILSVNGVPLLESAMLTEAVNAAQGQPLSLRISRSGQESDLLLTPRYDESSRAWRLGVWVRDSTAGVGTLTYYDPATGAYGALGHAITDSDTGSLLPVREGALMQAEIVDVRRGQRGAPGELRGSFLREQVTLGTVLVNTVFGIYGHLDAPTASALYPEGLPTASRGQVHTGAATILSTIAGQEACEYAIEITQVSRQSAAAPKSMVLRVTDERLLSSTGGIVQGMSGSPILQDGRIIGAVTHVFVSDPTQGYGVFIDWMLQQSDALSAQQSEAA
;
A
#
# COMPACT_ATOMS: atom_id res chain seq x y z
N MET A 1 -36.73 -21.07 -47.97
CA MET A 1 -35.31 -20.80 -47.67
C MET A 1 -35.22 -19.52 -46.87
N LYS A 2 -35.10 -19.60 -45.53
CA LYS A 2 -34.94 -18.44 -44.63
C LYS A 2 -33.62 -18.66 -43.85
N LYS A 3 -32.63 -17.83 -44.11
CA LYS A 3 -31.38 -17.77 -43.34
C LYS A 3 -31.63 -16.99 -42.04
N GLY A 4 -31.55 -17.66 -40.89
CA GLY A 4 -31.55 -17.04 -39.57
C GLY A 4 -30.21 -16.42 -39.26
N ARG A 5 -30.19 -15.14 -38.97
CA ARG A 5 -29.06 -14.43 -38.37
C ARG A 5 -29.03 -14.72 -36.86
N ILE A 6 -27.99 -15.36 -36.41
CA ILE A 6 -27.68 -15.47 -34.98
C ILE A 6 -26.85 -14.26 -34.59
N SER A 7 -27.45 -13.34 -33.85
CA SER A 7 -26.77 -12.22 -33.22
C SER A 7 -26.12 -12.72 -31.92
N ALA A 8 -24.81 -12.82 -31.92
CA ALA A 8 -24.05 -13.07 -30.69
C ALA A 8 -23.87 -11.75 -29.94
N ALA A 9 -24.75 -11.49 -28.99
CA ALA A 9 -24.56 -10.43 -28.01
C ALA A 9 -23.45 -10.89 -27.00
N ARG A 10 -22.25 -10.39 -27.18
CA ARG A 10 -21.18 -10.51 -26.20
C ARG A 10 -21.56 -9.64 -24.99
N LYS A 11 -22.01 -10.26 -23.92
CA LYS A 11 -22.13 -9.63 -22.61
C LYS A 11 -20.72 -9.54 -22.03
N ALA A 12 -20.13 -8.36 -22.10
CA ALA A 12 -18.97 -8.02 -21.28
C ALA A 12 -19.43 -7.93 -19.82
N LEU A 13 -19.05 -8.90 -18.99
CA LEU A 13 -19.29 -8.87 -17.56
C LEU A 13 -18.17 -8.03 -16.92
N ALA A 14 -18.41 -6.74 -16.76
CA ALA A 14 -17.56 -5.88 -15.95
C ALA A 14 -17.77 -6.26 -14.46
N ILE A 15 -16.81 -6.92 -13.86
CA ILE A 15 -16.78 -7.15 -12.41
C ILE A 15 -16.18 -5.88 -11.79
N ALA A 16 -17.04 -4.99 -11.31
CA ALA A 16 -16.64 -3.90 -10.44
C ALA A 16 -16.27 -4.50 -9.07
N VAL A 17 -14.98 -4.62 -8.79
CA VAL A 17 -14.50 -4.99 -7.45
C VAL A 17 -14.50 -3.71 -6.63
N ALA A 18 -15.59 -3.44 -5.92
CA ALA A 18 -15.62 -2.43 -4.87
C ALA A 18 -14.88 -3.02 -3.65
N ILE A 19 -13.57 -2.76 -3.56
CA ILE A 19 -12.81 -3.04 -2.35
C ILE A 19 -12.86 -1.78 -1.52
N GLY A 20 -13.75 -1.77 -0.53
CA GLY A 20 -13.82 -0.73 0.49
C GLY A 20 -12.59 -0.84 1.39
N SER A 21 -11.53 -0.13 1.05
CA SER A 21 -10.35 0.02 1.93
C SER A 21 -10.54 1.24 2.80
N ALA A 22 -11.41 1.13 3.81
CA ALA A 22 -11.49 2.13 4.87
C ALA A 22 -10.45 1.78 5.94
N LEU A 23 -9.26 2.34 5.85
CA LEU A 23 -8.31 2.35 6.95
C LEU A 23 -7.95 3.77 7.31
N LEU A 24 -8.76 4.29 8.22
CA LEU A 24 -8.57 5.53 8.93
C LEU A 24 -7.68 5.27 10.15
N CYS A 25 -6.37 5.42 10.01
CA CYS A 25 -5.52 5.62 11.17
C CYS A 25 -5.65 7.07 11.66
N ALA A 26 -6.67 7.33 12.47
CA ALA A 26 -6.72 8.53 13.32
C ALA A 26 -5.84 8.28 14.54
N TRP A 27 -4.61 8.80 14.52
CA TRP A 27 -3.80 8.90 15.73
C TRP A 27 -3.90 10.31 16.30
N PRO A 28 -4.15 10.45 17.63
CA PRO A 28 -4.20 11.75 18.26
C PRO A 28 -2.79 12.39 18.30
N MET A 29 -2.73 13.66 17.90
CA MET A 29 -1.57 14.53 18.12
C MET A 29 -1.46 14.81 19.62
N ASN A 30 -0.43 14.30 20.28
CA ASN A 30 -0.02 14.78 21.59
C ASN A 30 1.04 15.85 21.44
N SER A 31 0.64 17.10 21.62
CA SER A 31 1.55 18.21 21.86
C SER A 31 2.09 18.10 23.31
N ALA A 32 3.40 17.96 23.43
CA ALA A 32 4.07 18.04 24.72
C ALA A 32 4.07 19.49 25.21
N ALA A 33 3.27 19.79 26.23
CA ALA A 33 3.44 20.95 27.08
C ALA A 33 3.81 20.44 28.48
N SER A 34 4.98 20.84 28.94
CA SER A 34 5.48 20.64 30.28
C SER A 34 4.68 21.47 31.28
N ALA A 35 4.15 20.87 32.34
CA ALA A 35 3.92 21.52 33.62
C ALA A 35 3.71 20.51 34.74
N SER A 36 4.35 20.82 35.86
CA SER A 36 4.49 20.25 37.16
C SER A 36 3.25 19.74 37.90
N SER A 37 3.47 18.65 38.61
CA SER A 37 2.97 18.22 39.95
C SER A 37 1.58 18.64 40.48
N SER A 38 0.72 17.69 40.78
CA SER A 38 0.25 17.32 42.12
C SER A 38 -0.84 16.23 42.10
N GLN A 39 -0.63 15.22 42.90
CA GLN A 39 -1.53 14.29 43.61
C GLN A 39 -3.04 14.38 43.37
N ASP A 40 -3.72 13.33 42.98
CA ASP A 40 -4.39 12.33 43.83
C ASP A 40 -5.60 11.67 43.14
N GLN A 41 -5.78 10.38 43.44
CA GLN A 41 -7.01 9.57 43.48
C GLN A 41 -7.63 8.95 42.21
N ARG A 42 -7.28 7.66 42.08
CA ARG A 42 -8.12 6.47 41.82
C ARG A 42 -9.45 6.64 41.07
N LEU A 43 -9.50 6.08 39.86
CA LEU A 43 -10.60 5.21 39.41
C LEU A 43 -10.07 4.30 38.28
N GLY A 44 -10.32 3.00 38.44
CA GLY A 44 -9.78 1.96 37.61
C GLY A 44 -10.37 1.96 36.19
N GLY A 45 -9.53 2.30 35.22
CA GLY A 45 -9.74 2.07 33.82
C GLY A 45 -8.53 1.29 33.28
N ARG A 46 -8.73 0.07 32.84
CA ARG A 46 -7.68 -0.75 32.22
C ARG A 46 -7.11 -0.01 31.00
N ALA A 47 -5.92 0.52 31.16
CA ALA A 47 -5.11 1.01 30.03
C ALA A 47 -4.84 -0.16 29.08
N ARG A 48 -5.27 -0.03 27.83
CA ARG A 48 -4.87 -0.93 26.76
C ARG A 48 -3.37 -0.76 26.53
N PRO A 49 -2.59 -1.83 26.50
CA PRO A 49 -1.16 -1.71 26.22
C PRO A 49 -0.98 -1.15 24.79
N VAL A 50 -0.17 -0.09 24.69
CA VAL A 50 0.35 0.39 23.43
C VAL A 50 1.28 -0.71 22.91
N ILE A 51 0.84 -1.42 21.87
CA ILE A 51 1.69 -2.40 21.18
C ILE A 51 2.73 -1.59 20.41
N THR A 52 3.94 -1.51 20.95
CA THR A 52 5.11 -1.06 20.22
C THR A 52 5.48 -2.17 19.24
N LEU A 53 5.09 -2.01 17.97
CA LEU A 53 5.56 -2.87 16.88
C LEU A 53 7.09 -2.74 16.79
N GLN A 54 7.82 -3.71 17.30
CA GLN A 54 9.21 -3.88 16.97
C GLN A 54 9.29 -4.42 15.54
N TRP A 55 9.70 -3.53 14.64
CA TRP A 55 9.98 -3.87 13.24
C TRP A 55 11.22 -4.79 13.18
N PRO A 56 11.25 -5.77 12.26
CA PRO A 56 12.50 -6.46 11.99
C PRO A 56 13.55 -5.41 11.63
N GLN A 57 14.70 -5.46 12.30
CA GLN A 57 15.79 -4.53 12.09
C GLN A 57 16.46 -4.79 10.73
N PHE A 58 15.86 -4.29 9.66
CA PHE A 58 16.53 -4.15 8.36
C PHE A 58 17.33 -2.83 8.25
N PHE A 59 17.41 -2.06 9.33
CA PHE A 59 18.24 -0.86 9.38
C PHE A 59 19.60 -1.22 9.96
N GLY A 60 20.52 -1.62 9.09
CA GLY A 60 21.93 -1.52 9.44
C GLY A 60 22.21 -0.07 9.84
N ALA A 61 22.70 0.13 11.06
CA ALA A 61 23.20 1.43 11.54
C ALA A 61 24.44 1.82 10.71
N GLY A 62 24.20 2.21 9.45
CA GLY A 62 25.19 2.89 8.63
C GLY A 62 25.28 4.34 9.11
N ASN A 63 26.45 4.75 9.57
CA ASN A 63 26.83 6.12 9.87
C ASN A 63 26.56 7.00 8.63
N GLU A 64 25.35 7.57 8.51
CA GLU A 64 24.99 8.47 7.43
C GLU A 64 25.55 9.87 7.69
N LYS A 65 26.77 10.08 7.21
CA LYS A 65 27.08 11.39 6.62
C LYS A 65 26.14 11.54 5.43
N SER A 66 25.30 12.59 5.40
CA SER A 66 24.52 12.99 4.25
C SER A 66 25.48 13.07 3.06
N ARG A 67 25.55 12.02 2.26
CA ARG A 67 26.16 12.11 0.94
C ARG A 67 25.17 12.93 0.13
N ASP A 68 25.55 14.14 -0.24
CA ASP A 68 25.05 14.82 -1.41
C ASP A 68 25.40 13.93 -2.62
N SER A 69 24.64 12.88 -2.83
CA SER A 69 24.69 12.12 -4.07
C SER A 69 24.22 13.05 -5.18
N ALA A 70 24.90 13.01 -6.31
CA ALA A 70 24.48 13.75 -7.50
C ALA A 70 22.98 13.51 -7.75
N PRO A 71 22.21 14.53 -8.17
CA PRO A 71 20.79 14.39 -8.43
C PRO A 71 20.56 13.24 -9.43
N ARG A 72 19.72 12.30 -9.06
CA ARG A 72 19.32 11.19 -9.94
C ARG A 72 18.24 11.69 -10.88
N VAL A 73 18.34 11.40 -12.17
CA VAL A 73 17.31 11.75 -13.15
C VAL A 73 16.35 10.59 -13.25
N LEU A 74 15.08 10.83 -12.97
CA LEU A 74 14.00 9.86 -13.01
C LEU A 74 12.88 10.34 -13.93
N ILE A 75 12.16 9.41 -14.53
CA ILE A 75 10.93 9.71 -15.26
C ILE A 75 9.80 9.80 -14.23
N PRO A 76 9.21 10.98 -14.00
CA PRO A 76 8.07 11.09 -13.07
C PRO A 76 6.85 10.37 -13.64
N GLY A 77 6.15 9.65 -12.78
CA GLY A 77 4.95 8.91 -13.11
C GLY A 77 3.70 9.78 -13.16
N GLY A 78 2.72 9.50 -12.31
CA GLY A 78 1.41 10.15 -12.27
C GLY A 78 0.31 9.30 -12.90
N GLN A 79 0.68 8.26 -13.65
CA GLN A 79 -0.27 7.32 -14.25
C GLN A 79 -0.93 6.48 -13.16
N ALA A 80 -2.26 6.26 -13.33
CA ALA A 80 -2.98 5.30 -12.52
C ALA A 80 -2.50 3.87 -12.84
N ILE A 81 -2.26 3.11 -11.79
CA ILE A 81 -1.83 1.71 -11.85
C ILE A 81 -2.77 0.81 -11.07
N GLY A 82 -3.00 -0.39 -11.58
CA GLY A 82 -3.53 -1.50 -10.82
C GLY A 82 -2.39 -2.27 -10.16
N VAL A 83 -2.55 -2.57 -8.89
CA VAL A 83 -1.59 -3.37 -8.12
C VAL A 83 -2.31 -4.61 -7.63
N ALA A 84 -1.78 -5.80 -7.93
CA ALA A 84 -2.25 -7.05 -7.36
C ALA A 84 -1.07 -7.75 -6.69
N ILE A 85 -1.23 -8.16 -5.44
CA ILE A 85 -0.22 -8.92 -4.71
C ILE A 85 -0.82 -10.18 -4.11
N ARG A 86 -0.03 -11.26 -4.09
CA ARG A 86 -0.25 -12.48 -3.32
C ARG A 86 0.73 -12.52 -2.17
N THR A 87 0.25 -12.87 -0.99
CA THR A 87 1.07 -12.87 0.23
C THR A 87 1.94 -14.12 0.34
N GLN A 88 3.00 -14.01 1.11
CA GLN A 88 3.78 -15.17 1.54
C GLN A 88 3.04 -15.83 2.71
N GLY A 89 2.27 -16.87 2.40
CA GLY A 89 1.35 -17.51 3.36
C GLY A 89 -0.06 -16.91 3.32
N VAL A 90 -0.88 -17.27 4.29
CA VAL A 90 -2.30 -16.95 4.37
C VAL A 90 -2.58 -16.14 5.64
N LEU A 91 -3.00 -14.87 5.49
CA LEU A 91 -3.25 -13.95 6.60
C LEU A 91 -4.58 -14.25 7.29
N VAL A 92 -4.58 -14.35 8.61
CA VAL A 92 -5.80 -14.40 9.43
C VAL A 92 -6.36 -12.99 9.58
N VAL A 93 -7.53 -12.74 9.01
CA VAL A 93 -8.20 -11.42 9.03
C VAL A 93 -9.38 -11.36 10.01
N GLY A 94 -9.75 -12.49 10.59
CA GLY A 94 -10.76 -12.58 11.63
C GLY A 94 -10.75 -13.94 12.29
N ALA A 95 -11.11 -13.99 13.58
CA ALA A 95 -11.26 -15.20 14.34
C ALA A 95 -12.66 -15.25 14.96
N GLY A 96 -13.41 -16.34 14.67
CA GLY A 96 -14.63 -16.68 15.35
C GLY A 96 -14.36 -17.21 16.77
N ASP A 97 -15.42 -17.50 17.52
CA ASP A 97 -15.32 -17.97 18.93
C ASP A 97 -14.48 -19.23 19.11
N ASN A 98 -14.35 -20.02 18.06
CA ASN A 98 -13.60 -21.29 18.09
C ASN A 98 -12.10 -21.14 17.75
N GLY A 99 -11.65 -19.98 17.24
CA GLY A 99 -10.26 -19.73 16.87
C GLY A 99 -9.45 -18.94 17.90
N ARG A 100 -10.10 -18.49 18.98
CA ARG A 100 -9.49 -17.56 19.94
C ARG A 100 -8.33 -18.10 20.74
N ASP A 101 -8.25 -19.41 20.96
CA ASP A 101 -7.24 -19.98 21.86
C ASP A 101 -5.87 -20.10 21.21
N SER A 102 -5.76 -19.89 19.89
CA SER A 102 -4.51 -20.15 19.19
C SER A 102 -4.22 -19.23 18.00
N LEU A 103 -5.08 -19.12 16.98
CA LEU A 103 -4.93 -18.15 15.89
C LEU A 103 -5.54 -16.80 16.25
N ARG A 104 -4.90 -15.72 15.80
CA ARG A 104 -5.32 -14.34 16.04
C ARG A 104 -5.31 -13.56 14.74
N GLU A 105 -6.10 -12.52 14.67
CA GLU A 105 -6.02 -11.52 13.61
C GLU A 105 -4.59 -10.99 13.49
N GLY A 106 -4.07 -10.94 12.25
CA GLY A 106 -2.71 -10.59 11.96
C GLY A 106 -1.70 -11.74 11.94
N ASP A 107 -2.09 -12.97 12.30
CA ASP A 107 -1.24 -14.14 12.12
C ASP A 107 -1.12 -14.49 10.64
N MET A 108 0.10 -14.75 10.19
CA MET A 108 0.37 -15.28 8.85
C MET A 108 0.61 -16.78 8.94
N ILE A 109 -0.27 -17.60 8.38
CA ILE A 109 -0.11 -19.07 8.34
C ILE A 109 0.82 -19.38 7.17
N LEU A 110 2.02 -19.88 7.47
CA LEU A 110 3.08 -20.14 6.49
C LEU A 110 3.01 -21.58 5.93
N SER A 111 2.66 -22.56 6.77
CA SER A 111 2.54 -23.95 6.34
C SER A 111 1.52 -24.72 7.18
N VAL A 112 1.04 -25.84 6.63
CA VAL A 112 0.22 -26.82 7.32
C VAL A 112 0.85 -28.21 7.16
N ASN A 113 1.06 -28.92 8.27
CA ASN A 113 1.75 -30.23 8.31
C ASN A 113 3.09 -30.24 7.54
N GLY A 114 3.86 -29.12 7.62
CA GLY A 114 5.13 -28.94 6.92
C GLY A 114 5.01 -28.58 5.43
N VAL A 115 3.80 -28.55 4.86
CA VAL A 115 3.58 -28.14 3.46
C VAL A 115 3.35 -26.61 3.42
N PRO A 116 4.19 -25.84 2.69
CA PRO A 116 4.01 -24.39 2.55
C PRO A 116 2.64 -24.03 1.97
N LEU A 117 1.98 -23.03 2.55
CA LEU A 117 0.71 -22.50 2.05
C LEU A 117 0.97 -21.35 1.07
N LEU A 118 0.50 -21.53 -0.15
CA LEU A 118 0.58 -20.52 -1.21
C LEU A 118 -0.76 -19.80 -1.42
N GLU A 119 -1.87 -20.47 -1.11
CA GLU A 119 -3.24 -20.00 -1.33
C GLU A 119 -4.16 -20.48 -0.21
N SER A 120 -5.21 -19.71 0.06
CA SER A 120 -6.22 -20.06 1.08
C SER A 120 -6.99 -21.34 0.75
N ALA A 121 -7.10 -21.71 -0.53
CA ALA A 121 -7.68 -22.95 -0.98
C ALA A 121 -6.90 -24.18 -0.41
N MET A 122 -5.57 -24.13 -0.39
CA MET A 122 -4.73 -25.21 0.16
C MET A 122 -4.99 -25.43 1.65
N LEU A 123 -5.19 -24.33 2.42
CA LEU A 123 -5.57 -24.43 3.83
C LEU A 123 -6.93 -25.11 3.97
N THR A 124 -7.91 -24.72 3.15
CA THR A 124 -9.26 -25.30 3.15
C THR A 124 -9.23 -26.80 2.83
N GLU A 125 -8.45 -27.21 1.84
CA GLU A 125 -8.27 -28.61 1.48
C GLU A 125 -7.63 -29.44 2.62
N ALA A 126 -6.54 -28.92 3.22
CA ALA A 126 -5.86 -29.57 4.33
C ALA A 126 -6.77 -29.73 5.55
N VAL A 127 -7.57 -28.71 5.87
CA VAL A 127 -8.53 -28.72 6.99
C VAL A 127 -9.63 -29.76 6.76
N ASN A 128 -10.17 -29.84 5.54
CA ASN A 128 -11.18 -30.84 5.21
C ASN A 128 -10.59 -32.30 5.18
N ALA A 129 -9.38 -32.44 4.64
CA ALA A 129 -8.70 -33.75 4.60
C ALA A 129 -8.36 -34.29 5.99
N ALA A 130 -8.14 -33.42 6.97
CA ALA A 130 -7.85 -33.81 8.35
C ALA A 130 -9.02 -34.49 9.06
N GLN A 131 -10.27 -34.27 8.66
CA GLN A 131 -11.47 -34.88 9.22
C GLN A 131 -11.52 -34.87 10.76
N GLY A 132 -11.13 -33.71 11.36
CA GLY A 132 -11.09 -33.51 12.80
C GLY A 132 -9.80 -34.01 13.48
N GLN A 133 -8.81 -34.46 12.72
CA GLN A 133 -7.49 -34.77 13.28
C GLN A 133 -6.69 -33.45 13.46
N PRO A 134 -5.81 -33.39 14.47
CA PRO A 134 -4.97 -32.20 14.70
C PRO A 134 -4.07 -31.89 13.51
N LEU A 135 -3.95 -30.59 13.19
CA LEU A 135 -3.07 -30.04 12.17
C LEU A 135 -1.94 -29.22 12.83
N SER A 136 -0.71 -29.44 12.39
CA SER A 136 0.43 -28.60 12.76
C SER A 136 0.52 -27.42 11.81
N LEU A 137 0.35 -26.21 12.34
CA LEU A 137 0.44 -24.95 11.58
C LEU A 137 1.71 -24.22 11.99
N ARG A 138 2.56 -23.85 11.04
CA ARG A 138 3.60 -22.85 11.25
C ARG A 138 3.03 -21.48 10.96
N ILE A 139 3.14 -20.59 11.93
CA ILE A 139 2.65 -19.21 11.81
C ILE A 139 3.77 -18.21 12.04
N SER A 140 3.62 -17.01 11.45
CA SER A 140 4.37 -15.80 11.83
C SER A 140 3.43 -14.84 12.51
N ARG A 141 3.74 -14.48 13.77
CA ARG A 141 3.01 -13.50 14.57
C ARG A 141 3.95 -12.35 14.92
N SER A 142 3.67 -11.15 14.41
CA SER A 142 4.53 -9.97 14.58
C SER A 142 6.00 -10.23 14.20
N GLY A 143 6.23 -11.02 13.14
CA GLY A 143 7.57 -11.37 12.65
C GLY A 143 8.26 -12.52 13.39
N GLN A 144 7.62 -13.11 14.40
CA GLN A 144 8.14 -14.29 15.11
C GLN A 144 7.40 -15.55 14.65
N GLU A 145 8.15 -16.56 14.23
CA GLU A 145 7.60 -17.84 13.83
C GLU A 145 7.38 -18.75 15.04
N SER A 146 6.28 -19.49 15.01
CA SER A 146 5.94 -20.51 16.00
C SER A 146 5.07 -21.60 15.39
N ASP A 147 5.05 -22.76 16.01
CA ASP A 147 4.18 -23.87 15.62
C ASP A 147 2.98 -23.93 16.55
N LEU A 148 1.78 -24.13 15.96
CA LEU A 148 0.53 -24.33 16.65
C LEU A 148 -0.09 -25.65 16.25
N LEU A 149 -0.64 -26.38 17.21
CA LEU A 149 -1.42 -27.59 16.94
C LEU A 149 -2.91 -27.27 17.09
N LEU A 150 -3.68 -27.39 16.01
CA LEU A 150 -5.10 -27.06 15.96
C LEU A 150 -5.92 -28.22 15.46
N THR A 151 -7.08 -28.45 16.11
CA THR A 151 -8.03 -29.47 15.69
C THR A 151 -9.22 -28.81 15.00
N PRO A 152 -9.46 -29.11 13.70
CA PRO A 152 -10.63 -28.62 13.00
C PRO A 152 -11.93 -29.10 13.66
N ARG A 153 -12.97 -28.29 13.60
CA ARG A 153 -14.33 -28.67 14.05
C ARG A 153 -15.26 -28.77 12.84
N TYR A 154 -16.17 -29.75 12.91
CA TYR A 154 -17.18 -29.90 11.87
C TYR A 154 -18.27 -28.83 12.03
N ASP A 155 -18.53 -28.08 10.98
CA ASP A 155 -19.61 -27.09 10.91
C ASP A 155 -20.78 -27.67 10.14
N GLU A 156 -21.85 -27.98 10.85
CA GLU A 156 -23.08 -28.55 10.30
C GLU A 156 -23.75 -27.66 9.24
N SER A 157 -23.63 -26.34 9.39
CA SER A 157 -24.28 -25.39 8.48
C SER A 157 -23.63 -25.38 7.10
N SER A 158 -22.31 -25.43 7.04
CA SER A 158 -21.53 -25.49 5.82
C SER A 158 -21.17 -26.89 5.37
N ARG A 159 -21.45 -27.92 6.20
CA ARG A 159 -21.09 -29.33 6.00
C ARG A 159 -19.59 -29.51 5.70
N ALA A 160 -18.74 -28.80 6.43
CA ALA A 160 -17.29 -28.77 6.21
C ALA A 160 -16.52 -28.67 7.53
N TRP A 161 -15.28 -29.17 7.53
CA TRP A 161 -14.36 -28.97 8.63
C TRP A 161 -13.78 -27.55 8.59
N ARG A 162 -13.66 -26.89 9.75
CA ARG A 162 -13.22 -25.50 9.84
C ARG A 162 -12.29 -25.27 11.02
N LEU A 163 -11.37 -24.28 10.87
CA LEU A 163 -10.55 -23.76 11.97
C LEU A 163 -11.23 -22.60 12.69
N GLY A 164 -12.36 -22.08 12.18
CA GLY A 164 -13.07 -20.95 12.78
C GLY A 164 -12.39 -19.59 12.58
N VAL A 165 -11.64 -19.43 11.49
CA VAL A 165 -10.97 -18.18 11.10
C VAL A 165 -11.36 -17.77 9.69
N TRP A 166 -11.32 -16.46 9.44
CA TRP A 166 -11.35 -15.90 8.09
C TRP A 166 -9.94 -15.57 7.66
N VAL A 167 -9.64 -15.85 6.41
CA VAL A 167 -8.29 -15.73 5.88
C VAL A 167 -8.25 -15.01 4.54
N ARG A 168 -7.09 -14.41 4.23
CA ARG A 168 -6.82 -13.69 2.97
C ARG A 168 -5.40 -14.03 2.50
N ASP A 169 -5.23 -14.26 1.21
CA ASP A 169 -3.95 -14.59 0.56
C ASP A 169 -3.57 -13.61 -0.55
N SER A 170 -4.44 -12.67 -0.88
CA SER A 170 -4.24 -11.73 -1.98
C SER A 170 -5.01 -10.44 -1.76
N THR A 171 -4.52 -9.38 -2.38
CA THR A 171 -5.22 -8.09 -2.46
C THR A 171 -4.96 -7.44 -3.80
N ALA A 172 -5.88 -6.58 -4.23
CA ALA A 172 -5.71 -5.74 -5.42
C ALA A 172 -6.33 -4.36 -5.17
N GLY A 173 -5.75 -3.34 -5.81
CA GLY A 173 -6.22 -1.97 -5.67
C GLY A 173 -5.66 -1.06 -6.75
N VAL A 174 -6.11 0.20 -6.74
CA VAL A 174 -5.63 1.27 -7.61
C VAL A 174 -4.70 2.18 -6.83
N GLY A 175 -3.63 2.62 -7.50
CA GLY A 175 -2.69 3.59 -6.97
C GLY A 175 -2.08 4.41 -8.10
N THR A 176 -0.98 5.10 -7.80
CA THR A 176 -0.27 5.94 -8.78
C THR A 176 1.20 5.54 -8.82
N LEU A 177 1.76 5.42 -10.03
CA LEU A 177 3.18 5.28 -10.27
C LEU A 177 3.89 6.58 -9.86
N THR A 178 4.93 6.47 -9.01
CA THR A 178 5.67 7.67 -8.57
C THR A 178 6.79 8.02 -9.54
N TYR A 179 7.63 7.06 -9.83
CA TYR A 179 8.75 7.24 -10.76
C TYR A 179 9.16 5.92 -11.42
N TYR A 180 9.83 6.08 -12.54
CA TYR A 180 10.61 5.05 -13.21
C TYR A 180 12.07 5.51 -13.33
N ASP A 181 13.01 4.62 -13.03
CA ASP A 181 14.43 4.86 -13.18
C ASP A 181 14.94 4.21 -14.45
N PRO A 182 15.25 5.00 -15.50
CA PRO A 182 15.71 4.46 -16.77
C PRO A 182 17.10 3.79 -16.68
N ALA A 183 17.90 4.10 -15.66
CA ALA A 183 19.24 3.51 -15.49
C ALA A 183 19.17 2.07 -14.96
N THR A 184 18.14 1.73 -14.19
CA THR A 184 18.02 0.41 -13.54
C THR A 184 16.80 -0.39 -13.97
N GLY A 185 15.82 0.23 -14.63
CA GLY A 185 14.51 -0.36 -14.92
C GLY A 185 13.59 -0.47 -13.71
N ALA A 186 14.05 0.00 -12.54
CA ALA A 186 13.27 -0.03 -11.31
C ALA A 186 12.21 1.06 -11.28
N TYR A 187 11.13 0.81 -10.54
CA TYR A 187 10.11 1.82 -10.26
C TYR A 187 9.79 1.89 -8.77
N GLY A 188 9.22 3.02 -8.35
CA GLY A 188 8.56 3.20 -7.07
C GLY A 188 7.14 3.70 -7.25
N ALA A 189 6.22 3.26 -6.39
CA ALA A 189 4.81 3.65 -6.43
C ALA A 189 4.19 3.74 -5.04
N LEU A 190 3.03 4.38 -4.92
CA LEU A 190 2.17 4.53 -3.75
C LEU A 190 2.72 5.44 -2.63
N GLY A 191 4.01 5.43 -2.34
CA GLY A 191 4.61 6.22 -1.25
C GLY A 191 4.24 5.75 0.17
N HIS A 192 3.47 4.68 0.31
CA HIS A 192 3.11 4.03 1.58
C HIS A 192 2.89 2.52 1.39
N ALA A 193 2.86 1.79 2.50
CA ALA A 193 2.63 0.34 2.48
C ALA A 193 1.23 -0.03 1.97
N ILE A 194 1.14 -1.19 1.33
CA ILE A 194 -0.12 -1.91 1.20
C ILE A 194 -0.30 -2.71 2.48
N THR A 195 -1.37 -2.42 3.21
CA THR A 195 -1.74 -3.10 4.44
C THR A 195 -3.09 -3.79 4.28
N ASP A 196 -3.29 -4.85 5.03
CA ASP A 196 -4.61 -5.46 5.13
C ASP A 196 -5.60 -4.51 5.83
N SER A 197 -6.81 -4.40 5.29
CA SER A 197 -7.82 -3.44 5.77
C SER A 197 -8.38 -3.77 7.14
N ASP A 198 -8.40 -5.04 7.52
CA ASP A 198 -9.04 -5.50 8.75
C ASP A 198 -8.04 -5.50 9.91
N THR A 199 -6.79 -5.90 9.64
CA THR A 199 -5.74 -6.06 10.65
C THR A 199 -4.74 -4.92 10.71
N GLY A 200 -4.64 -4.10 9.64
CA GLY A 200 -3.59 -3.09 9.48
C GLY A 200 -2.19 -3.67 9.25
N SER A 201 -2.08 -4.98 9.11
CA SER A 201 -0.79 -5.66 8.93
C SER A 201 -0.21 -5.38 7.54
N LEU A 202 1.10 -5.11 7.48
CA LEU A 202 1.82 -5.02 6.21
C LEU A 202 1.78 -6.37 5.50
N LEU A 203 1.43 -6.36 4.20
CA LEU A 203 1.33 -7.58 3.40
C LEU A 203 2.68 -7.91 2.75
N PRO A 204 3.35 -8.99 3.17
CA PRO A 204 4.59 -9.44 2.52
C PRO A 204 4.28 -9.97 1.12
N VAL A 205 5.06 -9.52 0.13
CA VAL A 205 4.87 -9.90 -1.27
C VAL A 205 5.56 -11.24 -1.54
N ARG A 206 4.82 -12.23 -2.01
CA ARG A 206 5.35 -13.44 -2.65
C ARG A 206 5.40 -13.27 -4.16
N GLU A 207 4.28 -12.82 -4.72
CA GLU A 207 4.10 -12.52 -6.14
C GLU A 207 3.32 -11.21 -6.24
N GLY A 208 3.72 -10.34 -7.15
CA GLY A 208 3.00 -9.11 -7.39
C GLY A 208 3.07 -8.68 -8.84
N ALA A 209 1.98 -8.12 -9.33
CA ALA A 209 1.85 -7.57 -10.67
C ALA A 209 1.45 -6.10 -10.62
N LEU A 210 2.11 -5.31 -11.43
CA LEU A 210 1.73 -3.96 -11.76
C LEU A 210 0.99 -3.97 -13.09
N MET A 211 -0.19 -3.39 -13.14
CA MET A 211 -1.06 -3.40 -14.32
C MET A 211 -1.42 -1.98 -14.72
N GLN A 212 -1.71 -1.77 -15.99
CA GLN A 212 -2.31 -0.51 -16.44
C GLN A 212 -3.72 -0.38 -15.87
N ALA A 213 -4.05 0.80 -15.36
CA ALA A 213 -5.40 1.13 -14.89
C ALA A 213 -5.96 2.33 -15.67
N GLU A 214 -7.28 2.33 -15.82
CA GLU A 214 -8.04 3.46 -16.35
C GLU A 214 -8.99 3.94 -15.26
N ILE A 215 -9.00 5.23 -14.98
CA ILE A 215 -9.92 5.83 -14.01
C ILE A 215 -11.25 6.07 -14.71
N VAL A 216 -12.26 5.32 -14.28
CA VAL A 216 -13.61 5.33 -14.89
C VAL A 216 -14.60 6.19 -14.10
N ASP A 217 -14.36 6.43 -12.81
CA ASP A 217 -15.24 7.22 -11.95
C ASP A 217 -14.45 7.80 -10.76
N VAL A 218 -14.96 8.87 -10.18
CA VAL A 218 -14.41 9.53 -9.00
C VAL A 218 -15.49 9.71 -7.95
N ARG A 219 -15.33 9.06 -6.80
CA ARG A 219 -16.07 9.40 -5.61
C ARG A 219 -15.39 10.58 -4.92
N ARG A 220 -16.05 11.74 -4.90
CA ARG A 220 -15.47 12.95 -4.31
C ARG A 220 -15.22 12.82 -2.81
N GLY A 221 -14.10 13.35 -2.36
CA GLY A 221 -13.78 13.49 -0.94
C GLY A 221 -14.63 14.58 -0.28
N GLN A 222 -15.03 14.33 0.97
CA GLN A 222 -15.73 15.25 1.85
C GLN A 222 -15.17 15.13 3.26
N ARG A 223 -15.38 16.13 4.09
CA ARG A 223 -14.97 16.06 5.50
C ARG A 223 -15.57 14.83 6.19
N GLY A 224 -14.73 14.02 6.80
CA GLY A 224 -15.12 12.78 7.45
C GLY A 224 -15.31 11.59 6.52
N ALA A 225 -15.26 11.79 5.18
CA ALA A 225 -15.41 10.73 4.19
C ALA A 225 -14.38 10.95 3.05
N PRO A 226 -13.25 10.28 3.08
CA PRO A 226 -12.28 10.35 1.98
C PRO A 226 -12.92 9.85 0.69
N GLY A 227 -12.57 10.52 -0.41
CA GLY A 227 -12.99 10.10 -1.74
C GLY A 227 -12.13 8.95 -2.28
N GLU A 228 -12.42 8.54 -3.51
CA GLU A 228 -11.76 7.40 -4.14
C GLU A 228 -11.76 7.55 -5.66
N LEU A 229 -10.63 7.25 -6.29
CA LEU A 229 -10.54 7.00 -7.72
C LEU A 229 -10.98 5.56 -7.98
N ARG A 230 -11.99 5.38 -8.81
CA ARG A 230 -12.45 4.07 -9.24
C ARG A 230 -11.80 3.72 -10.56
N GLY A 231 -10.87 2.79 -10.51
CA GLY A 231 -10.17 2.28 -11.67
C GLY A 231 -10.74 0.97 -12.17
N SER A 232 -10.65 0.77 -13.47
CA SER A 232 -10.79 -0.52 -14.12
C SER A 232 -9.41 -0.96 -14.60
N PHE A 233 -9.01 -2.17 -14.25
CA PHE A 233 -7.87 -2.83 -14.86
C PHE A 233 -8.36 -4.09 -15.54
N LEU A 234 -8.08 -4.18 -16.80
CA LEU A 234 -8.50 -5.31 -17.62
C LEU A 234 -7.53 -6.46 -17.30
N ARG A 235 -8.03 -7.53 -16.70
CA ARG A 235 -7.24 -8.73 -16.34
C ARG A 235 -6.52 -9.39 -17.53
N GLU A 236 -6.90 -9.04 -18.76
CA GLU A 236 -6.35 -9.59 -19.99
C GLU A 236 -5.35 -8.64 -20.67
N GLN A 237 -5.07 -7.47 -20.11
CA GLN A 237 -4.18 -6.48 -20.74
C GLN A 237 -2.94 -6.21 -19.90
N VAL A 238 -1.84 -6.44 -20.55
CA VAL A 238 -0.48 -5.96 -20.32
C VAL A 238 -0.14 -5.69 -18.86
N THR A 239 0.48 -6.67 -18.23
CA THR A 239 1.31 -6.45 -17.06
C THR A 239 2.34 -5.40 -17.41
N LEU A 240 2.42 -4.33 -16.65
CA LEU A 240 3.44 -3.29 -16.83
C LEU A 240 4.76 -3.68 -16.18
N GLY A 241 4.71 -4.58 -15.19
CA GLY A 241 5.88 -5.02 -14.46
C GLY A 241 5.52 -5.85 -13.23
N THR A 242 6.54 -6.19 -12.46
CA THR A 242 6.45 -7.00 -11.24
C THR A 242 6.53 -6.14 -10.00
N VAL A 243 5.77 -6.50 -8.95
CA VAL A 243 5.96 -5.97 -7.59
C VAL A 243 6.79 -6.96 -6.81
N LEU A 244 7.97 -6.56 -6.37
CA LEU A 244 8.93 -7.41 -5.66
C LEU A 244 8.88 -7.19 -4.14
N VAL A 245 8.64 -5.95 -3.70
CA VAL A 245 8.61 -5.64 -2.28
C VAL A 245 7.56 -4.58 -1.96
N ASN A 246 6.95 -4.73 -0.78
CA ASN A 246 6.04 -3.78 -0.16
C ASN A 246 6.68 -3.28 1.15
N THR A 247 6.89 -1.98 1.25
CA THR A 247 7.55 -1.32 2.39
C THR A 247 6.68 -0.20 2.93
N VAL A 248 7.06 0.37 4.06
CA VAL A 248 6.36 1.56 4.62
C VAL A 248 6.44 2.80 3.74
N PHE A 249 7.32 2.82 2.74
CA PHE A 249 7.52 3.93 1.81
C PHE A 249 6.99 3.65 0.40
N GLY A 250 6.27 2.56 0.20
CA GLY A 250 5.68 2.20 -1.08
C GLY A 250 6.00 0.79 -1.54
N ILE A 251 5.65 0.52 -2.79
CA ILE A 251 5.97 -0.71 -3.50
C ILE A 251 7.04 -0.45 -4.54
N TYR A 252 7.88 -1.48 -4.76
CA TYR A 252 9.02 -1.41 -5.69
C TYR A 252 9.12 -2.69 -6.49
N GLY A 253 9.67 -2.57 -7.69
CA GLY A 253 9.91 -3.68 -8.61
C GLY A 253 10.51 -3.19 -9.90
N HIS A 254 10.34 -3.95 -10.98
CA HIS A 254 10.81 -3.61 -12.31
C HIS A 254 9.65 -3.51 -13.29
N LEU A 255 9.75 -2.57 -14.24
CA LEU A 255 8.85 -2.52 -15.38
C LEU A 255 9.35 -3.45 -16.49
N ASP A 256 8.44 -4.11 -17.18
CA ASP A 256 8.73 -5.03 -18.29
C ASP A 256 9.23 -4.26 -19.53
N ALA A 257 8.86 -2.98 -19.64
CA ALA A 257 9.31 -2.08 -20.69
C ALA A 257 9.51 -0.66 -20.12
N PRO A 258 10.44 0.13 -20.68
CA PRO A 258 10.58 1.53 -20.32
C PRO A 258 9.26 2.27 -20.45
N THR A 259 8.93 3.08 -19.45
CA THR A 259 7.79 3.99 -19.51
C THR A 259 8.29 5.41 -19.81
N ALA A 260 7.49 6.17 -20.53
CA ALA A 260 7.75 7.57 -20.79
C ALA A 260 6.68 8.43 -20.10
N SER A 261 7.06 9.60 -19.66
CA SER A 261 6.13 10.64 -19.22
C SER A 261 5.82 11.53 -20.42
N ALA A 262 4.53 11.70 -20.73
CA ALA A 262 4.14 12.64 -21.78
C ALA A 262 4.49 14.11 -21.41
N LEU A 263 4.52 14.41 -20.12
CA LEU A 263 4.82 15.76 -19.61
C LEU A 263 6.32 15.99 -19.44
N TYR A 264 7.10 14.96 -19.12
CA TYR A 264 8.54 15.04 -18.82
C TYR A 264 9.31 13.89 -19.46
N PRO A 265 9.42 13.84 -20.79
CA PRO A 265 10.02 12.71 -21.50
C PRO A 265 11.52 12.51 -21.21
N GLU A 266 12.24 13.59 -20.90
CA GLU A 266 13.66 13.57 -20.54
C GLU A 266 13.90 13.26 -19.05
N GLY A 267 12.82 13.11 -18.27
CA GLY A 267 12.87 12.98 -16.82
C GLY A 267 13.17 14.28 -16.10
N LEU A 268 13.19 14.17 -14.77
CA LEU A 268 13.51 15.29 -13.87
C LEU A 268 14.57 14.85 -12.85
N PRO A 269 15.48 15.76 -12.45
CA PRO A 269 16.38 15.48 -11.35
C PRO A 269 15.61 15.38 -10.03
N THR A 270 16.10 14.56 -9.12
CA THR A 270 15.60 14.50 -7.75
C THR A 270 16.16 15.65 -6.90
N ALA A 271 15.44 16.03 -5.85
CA ALA A 271 15.94 16.93 -4.82
C ALA A 271 16.22 16.12 -3.54
N SER A 272 17.29 16.45 -2.82
CA SER A 272 17.47 15.98 -1.46
C SER A 272 16.44 16.61 -0.51
N ARG A 273 16.12 15.93 0.59
CA ARG A 273 15.16 16.45 1.60
C ARG A 273 15.54 17.83 2.16
N GLY A 274 16.83 18.18 2.16
CA GLY A 274 17.31 19.50 2.57
C GLY A 274 16.96 20.64 1.61
N GLN A 275 16.60 20.33 0.36
CA GLN A 275 16.21 21.29 -0.66
C GLN A 275 14.69 21.52 -0.70
N VAL A 276 13.91 20.67 -0.05
CA VAL A 276 12.44 20.78 0.00
C VAL A 276 12.05 21.92 0.95
N HIS A 277 11.17 22.80 0.51
CA HIS A 277 10.72 23.95 1.29
C HIS A 277 9.20 24.19 1.17
N THR A 278 8.65 24.99 2.05
CA THR A 278 7.25 25.43 1.99
C THR A 278 7.02 26.36 0.81
N GLY A 279 5.82 26.34 0.22
CA GLY A 279 5.43 27.16 -0.90
C GLY A 279 4.84 26.36 -2.07
N ALA A 280 4.84 26.98 -3.25
CA ALA A 280 4.26 26.41 -4.46
C ALA A 280 4.97 25.12 -4.88
N ALA A 281 4.18 24.15 -5.30
CA ALA A 281 4.62 22.87 -5.86
C ALA A 281 3.50 22.32 -6.76
N THR A 282 3.74 21.19 -7.43
CA THR A 282 2.73 20.51 -8.22
C THR A 282 2.74 19.01 -7.94
N ILE A 283 1.66 18.33 -8.31
CA ILE A 283 1.58 16.86 -8.35
C ILE A 283 1.16 16.40 -9.74
N LEU A 284 1.66 15.23 -10.14
CA LEU A 284 1.15 14.55 -11.34
C LEU A 284 0.18 13.45 -10.90
N SER A 285 -1.02 13.43 -11.46
CA SER A 285 -2.02 12.44 -11.13
C SER A 285 -3.00 12.21 -12.28
N THR A 286 -3.48 10.98 -12.41
CA THR A 286 -4.57 10.62 -13.31
C THR A 286 -5.86 10.58 -12.52
N ILE A 287 -6.82 11.44 -12.85
CA ILE A 287 -8.15 11.47 -12.20
C ILE A 287 -9.29 11.09 -13.15
N ALA A 288 -9.00 10.90 -14.43
CA ALA A 288 -9.92 10.43 -15.45
C ALA A 288 -9.15 9.77 -16.60
N GLY A 289 -9.65 8.66 -17.13
CA GLY A 289 -9.00 7.93 -18.20
C GLY A 289 -7.62 7.39 -17.79
N GLN A 290 -6.61 7.60 -18.64
CA GLN A 290 -5.25 7.07 -18.47
C GLN A 290 -4.18 8.18 -18.41
N GLU A 291 -4.52 9.41 -18.76
CA GLU A 291 -3.55 10.49 -18.88
C GLU A 291 -3.30 11.18 -17.54
N ALA A 292 -2.02 11.29 -17.19
CA ALA A 292 -1.60 12.07 -16.04
C ALA A 292 -1.62 13.57 -16.37
N CYS A 293 -2.17 14.36 -15.45
CA CYS A 293 -2.18 15.80 -15.52
C CYS A 293 -1.40 16.40 -14.34
N GLU A 294 -0.91 17.62 -14.54
CA GLU A 294 -0.25 18.38 -13.48
C GLU A 294 -1.26 19.28 -12.77
N TYR A 295 -1.23 19.25 -11.42
CA TYR A 295 -2.12 20.00 -10.54
C TYR A 295 -1.32 20.80 -9.53
N ALA A 296 -1.72 22.05 -9.32
CA ALA A 296 -1.08 22.95 -8.36
C ALA A 296 -1.42 22.56 -6.91
N ILE A 297 -0.38 22.56 -6.09
CA ILE A 297 -0.47 22.39 -4.63
C ILE A 297 0.41 23.41 -3.93
N GLU A 298 0.25 23.50 -2.62
CA GLU A 298 1.13 24.21 -1.72
C GLU A 298 1.69 23.26 -0.68
N ILE A 299 3.00 23.27 -0.46
CA ILE A 299 3.63 22.63 0.67
C ILE A 299 3.51 23.57 1.87
N THR A 300 2.66 23.22 2.82
CA THR A 300 2.38 24.08 3.99
C THR A 300 3.33 23.81 5.15
N GLN A 301 3.91 22.61 5.22
CA GLN A 301 4.86 22.22 6.24
C GLN A 301 5.84 21.18 5.70
N VAL A 302 7.11 21.32 6.10
CA VAL A 302 8.18 20.33 5.85
C VAL A 302 8.72 19.85 7.20
N SER A 303 8.75 18.54 7.38
CA SER A 303 9.26 17.91 8.60
C SER A 303 10.77 17.77 8.53
N ARG A 304 11.49 18.21 9.57
CA ARG A 304 12.93 17.92 9.70
C ARG A 304 13.09 16.48 10.18
N GLN A 305 13.52 15.60 9.29
CA GLN A 305 13.69 14.18 9.58
C GLN A 305 15.17 13.80 9.57
N SER A 306 15.67 13.28 10.70
CA SER A 306 16.99 12.65 10.80
C SER A 306 16.96 11.15 10.52
N ALA A 307 15.79 10.53 10.58
CA ALA A 307 15.53 9.13 10.25
C ALA A 307 14.33 9.04 9.32
N ALA A 308 14.29 7.95 8.54
CA ALA A 308 13.22 7.71 7.58
C ALA A 308 11.83 7.64 8.26
N ALA A 309 10.89 8.44 7.77
CA ALA A 309 9.52 8.45 8.25
C ALA A 309 8.53 8.78 7.11
N PRO A 310 7.32 8.16 7.08
CA PRO A 310 6.42 8.25 5.94
C PRO A 310 5.68 9.58 5.79
N LYS A 311 5.70 10.46 6.82
CA LYS A 311 5.04 11.76 6.81
C LYS A 311 6.07 12.87 6.81
N SER A 312 6.59 13.20 5.62
CA SER A 312 7.70 14.13 5.45
C SER A 312 7.25 15.57 5.25
N MET A 313 6.09 15.78 4.67
CA MET A 313 5.54 17.11 4.38
C MET A 313 4.01 17.11 4.44
N VAL A 314 3.43 18.27 4.65
CA VAL A 314 1.99 18.51 4.56
C VAL A 314 1.71 19.32 3.29
N LEU A 315 0.71 18.84 2.54
CA LEU A 315 0.31 19.38 1.24
C LEU A 315 -1.10 19.96 1.35
N ARG A 316 -1.34 21.04 0.61
CA ARG A 316 -2.67 21.59 0.36
C ARG A 316 -2.91 21.67 -1.14
N VAL A 317 -4.02 21.15 -1.62
CA VAL A 317 -4.46 21.31 -3.02
C VAL A 317 -4.95 22.73 -3.23
N THR A 318 -4.40 23.40 -4.26
CA THR A 318 -4.78 24.76 -4.67
C THR A 318 -5.38 24.80 -6.07
N ASP A 319 -5.25 23.72 -6.84
CA ASP A 319 -5.78 23.62 -8.20
C ASP A 319 -7.31 23.46 -8.19
N GLU A 320 -8.01 24.43 -8.78
CA GLU A 320 -9.47 24.43 -8.83
C GLU A 320 -10.05 23.26 -9.65
N ARG A 321 -9.34 22.78 -10.68
CA ARG A 321 -9.75 21.63 -11.50
C ARG A 321 -9.76 20.37 -10.64
N LEU A 322 -8.72 20.17 -9.84
CA LEU A 322 -8.63 19.03 -8.93
C LEU A 322 -9.68 19.13 -7.83
N LEU A 323 -9.80 20.29 -7.18
CA LEU A 323 -10.80 20.52 -6.13
C LEU A 323 -12.24 20.32 -6.63
N SER A 324 -12.56 20.80 -7.84
CA SER A 324 -13.91 20.63 -8.41
C SER A 324 -14.21 19.17 -8.78
N SER A 325 -13.22 18.42 -9.24
CA SER A 325 -13.39 17.04 -9.69
C SER A 325 -13.40 16.05 -8.52
N THR A 326 -12.41 16.13 -7.62
CA THR A 326 -12.19 15.13 -6.57
C THR A 326 -12.53 15.62 -5.16
N GLY A 327 -12.66 16.93 -4.94
CA GLY A 327 -12.83 17.54 -3.61
C GLY A 327 -11.52 17.65 -2.83
N GLY A 328 -10.37 17.31 -3.44
CA GLY A 328 -9.04 17.30 -2.84
C GLY A 328 -8.28 16.02 -3.13
N ILE A 329 -7.40 15.59 -2.21
CA ILE A 329 -6.68 14.32 -2.30
C ILE A 329 -7.65 13.17 -2.00
N VAL A 330 -7.69 12.15 -2.86
CA VAL A 330 -8.56 10.99 -2.73
C VAL A 330 -7.77 9.69 -2.79
N GLN A 331 -8.34 8.59 -2.32
CA GLN A 331 -7.73 7.26 -2.44
C GLN A 331 -7.47 6.93 -3.92
N GLY A 332 -6.33 6.33 -4.22
CA GLY A 332 -5.82 6.10 -5.57
C GLY A 332 -4.81 7.17 -6.03
N MET A 333 -4.81 8.39 -5.47
CA MET A 333 -3.78 9.40 -5.73
C MET A 333 -2.47 9.15 -4.96
N SER A 334 -2.44 8.19 -4.04
CA SER A 334 -1.22 7.77 -3.34
C SER A 334 -0.17 7.33 -4.34
N GLY A 335 1.04 7.91 -4.25
CA GLY A 335 2.12 7.74 -5.22
C GLY A 335 2.23 8.86 -6.24
N SER A 336 1.26 9.78 -6.35
CA SER A 336 1.38 10.96 -7.24
C SER A 336 2.69 11.68 -6.96
N PRO A 337 3.64 11.78 -7.92
CA PRO A 337 4.91 12.46 -7.69
C PRO A 337 4.69 13.94 -7.39
N ILE A 338 5.45 14.46 -6.44
CA ILE A 338 5.44 15.87 -6.04
C ILE A 338 6.66 16.53 -6.67
N LEU A 339 6.39 17.63 -7.37
CA LEU A 339 7.41 18.42 -8.08
C LEU A 339 7.53 19.81 -7.45
N GLN A 340 8.76 20.25 -7.23
CA GLN A 340 9.11 21.61 -6.77
C GLN A 340 10.40 22.04 -7.45
N ASP A 341 10.44 23.27 -7.97
CA ASP A 341 11.61 23.88 -8.63
C ASP A 341 12.21 22.98 -9.74
N GLY A 342 11.33 22.33 -10.53
CA GLY A 342 11.74 21.45 -11.62
C GLY A 342 12.39 20.13 -11.16
N ARG A 343 12.13 19.69 -9.93
CA ARG A 343 12.70 18.48 -9.32
C ARG A 343 11.63 17.60 -8.75
N ILE A 344 11.86 16.29 -8.74
CA ILE A 344 11.03 15.34 -8.00
C ILE A 344 11.47 15.37 -6.54
N ILE A 345 10.56 15.76 -5.64
CA ILE A 345 10.84 15.91 -4.21
C ILE A 345 10.22 14.80 -3.36
N GLY A 346 9.23 14.08 -3.89
CA GLY A 346 8.52 13.05 -3.13
C GLY A 346 7.27 12.54 -3.81
N ALA A 347 6.40 11.93 -3.01
CA ALA A 347 5.11 11.42 -3.45
C ALA A 347 4.00 11.72 -2.43
N VAL A 348 2.77 11.91 -2.93
CA VAL A 348 1.56 11.98 -2.10
C VAL A 348 1.34 10.63 -1.42
N THR A 349 0.98 10.63 -0.13
CA THR A 349 0.77 9.38 0.62
C THR A 349 -0.65 9.25 1.16
N HIS A 350 -1.06 10.11 2.08
CA HIS A 350 -2.33 10.00 2.80
C HIS A 350 -3.09 11.32 2.76
N VAL A 351 -4.41 11.22 2.67
CA VAL A 351 -5.34 12.35 2.80
C VAL A 351 -5.69 12.60 4.27
N PHE A 352 -5.96 13.85 4.63
CA PHE A 352 -6.57 14.18 5.92
C PHE A 352 -8.07 13.89 5.87
N VAL A 353 -8.54 13.03 6.74
CA VAL A 353 -9.98 12.67 6.80
C VAL A 353 -10.84 13.88 7.15
N SER A 354 -10.34 14.73 8.06
CA SER A 354 -11.02 15.95 8.49
C SER A 354 -11.02 17.07 7.44
N ASP A 355 -10.10 17.03 6.47
CA ASP A 355 -9.97 18.03 5.41
C ASP A 355 -9.31 17.44 4.16
N PRO A 356 -10.09 16.91 3.20
CA PRO A 356 -9.54 16.28 2.00
C PRO A 356 -8.70 17.20 1.11
N THR A 357 -8.79 18.52 1.30
CA THR A 357 -7.93 19.46 0.56
C THR A 357 -6.47 19.38 1.02
N GLN A 358 -6.19 18.67 2.10
CA GLN A 358 -4.86 18.49 2.68
C GLN A 358 -4.47 17.02 2.76
N GLY A 359 -3.16 16.77 2.78
CA GLY A 359 -2.61 15.43 2.95
C GLY A 359 -1.12 15.44 3.27
N TYR A 360 -0.57 14.26 3.36
CA TYR A 360 0.85 14.04 3.59
C TYR A 360 1.58 13.66 2.30
N GLY A 361 2.86 13.99 2.25
CA GLY A 361 3.82 13.47 1.29
C GLY A 361 5.04 12.85 1.98
N VAL A 362 5.69 11.93 1.29
CA VAL A 362 6.98 11.32 1.66
C VAL A 362 8.09 11.91 0.81
N PHE A 363 9.31 12.07 1.36
CA PHE A 363 10.48 12.48 0.58
C PHE A 363 10.89 11.41 -0.42
N ILE A 364 11.36 11.86 -1.59
CA ILE A 364 11.90 10.96 -2.62
C ILE A 364 13.12 10.19 -2.10
N ASP A 365 13.95 10.80 -1.25
CA ASP A 365 15.13 10.17 -0.62
C ASP A 365 14.77 8.84 0.05
N TRP A 366 13.67 8.81 0.82
CA TRP A 366 13.24 7.60 1.52
C TRP A 366 12.74 6.51 0.58
N MET A 367 12.08 6.91 -0.51
CA MET A 367 11.65 5.97 -1.55
C MET A 367 12.84 5.37 -2.29
N LEU A 368 13.82 6.20 -2.66
CA LEU A 368 15.02 5.75 -3.37
C LEU A 368 15.88 4.82 -2.53
N GLN A 369 16.01 5.06 -1.22
CA GLN A 369 16.72 4.14 -0.32
C GLN A 369 16.12 2.72 -0.36
N GLN A 370 14.80 2.58 -0.46
CA GLN A 370 14.16 1.27 -0.56
C GLN A 370 14.44 0.60 -1.92
N SER A 371 14.38 1.38 -3.00
CA SER A 371 14.69 0.90 -4.35
C SER A 371 16.15 0.45 -4.47
N ASP A 372 17.08 1.22 -3.90
CA ASP A 372 18.51 0.89 -3.92
C ASP A 372 18.83 -0.34 -3.07
N ALA A 373 18.16 -0.51 -1.92
CA ALA A 373 18.29 -1.71 -1.09
C ALA A 373 17.82 -2.97 -1.82
N LEU A 374 16.72 -2.88 -2.59
CA LEU A 374 16.23 -3.99 -3.41
C LEU A 374 17.25 -4.36 -4.49
N SER A 375 17.80 -3.37 -5.20
CA SER A 375 18.80 -3.59 -6.25
C SER A 375 20.09 -4.22 -5.72
N ALA A 376 20.53 -3.82 -4.51
CA ALA A 376 21.70 -4.41 -3.85
C ALA A 376 21.47 -5.89 -3.51
N GLN A 377 20.32 -6.24 -2.95
CA GLN A 377 19.96 -7.64 -2.63
C GLN A 377 19.92 -8.53 -3.87
N GLN A 378 19.43 -8.02 -4.99
CA GLN A 378 19.39 -8.77 -6.24
C GLN A 378 20.79 -9.01 -6.81
N SER A 379 21.69 -8.04 -6.67
CA SER A 379 23.10 -8.17 -7.12
C SER A 379 23.90 -9.16 -6.27
N GLU A 380 23.55 -9.34 -4.99
CA GLU A 380 24.19 -10.33 -4.11
C GLU A 380 23.66 -11.76 -4.34
N ALA A 381 22.46 -11.88 -4.88
CA ALA A 381 21.80 -13.18 -5.13
C ALA A 381 22.09 -13.74 -6.53
N ALA A 382 22.66 -12.94 -7.46
CA ALA A 382 23.00 -13.30 -8.82
C ALA A 382 24.48 -13.73 -8.97
#